data_c4ee49d707a221ef5eeee7771b4f90b3
#
_entry.id   c4ee49d707a221ef5eeee7771b4f90b3
#
_cell.length_a   1.000
_cell.length_b   1.000
_cell.length_c   1.000
_cell.angle_alpha   90.00
_cell.angle_beta   90.00
_cell.angle_gamma   90.00
#
_symmetry.space_group_name_H-M   'P 1'
#
loop_
_entity.id
_entity.type
_entity.pdbx_description
1 polymer ?
#
loop_
_entity_poly.entity_id
_entity_poly.type
_entity_poly.pdbx_seq_one_letter_code
_entity_poly.pdbx_strand_id
1 'polypeptide(L)'
;MFRFRSSARSLVSRSSSRSAVAAGLTALALIGVPTVAAGDPMPPSGTAPIRDIVAPVRDIVVPTADLEGAARVDESEKQLKVRLSSEVLFPKDSARLRPGVRGRLTELAEGLDRRGPGRVTIVGYTDDLGTAHHGLILSRRRAAAVAHVLRPGLDKADYSFRVSGRGEADPAVPNTSEKNRKLNRRVELTYRPSR
;
A
#
# COMPACT_ATOMS: atom_id res chain seq x y z
N MET A 1 25.02 36.92 39.66
CA MET A 1 24.38 38.22 39.91
C MET A 1 23.58 38.61 38.68
N PHE A 2 22.34 39.02 38.88
CA PHE A 2 21.29 39.42 37.91
C PHE A 2 20.54 38.30 37.21
N ARG A 3 19.36 37.91 37.71
CA ARG A 3 17.95 38.39 37.80
C ARG A 3 17.20 38.14 36.47
N PHE A 4 16.29 37.14 36.52
CA PHE A 4 14.82 37.17 36.52
C PHE A 4 14.12 38.30 35.73
N ARG A 5 13.26 37.90 34.77
CA ARG A 5 11.88 38.38 34.53
C ARG A 5 11.17 37.42 33.61
N SER A 6 10.27 36.71 33.94
CA SER A 6 8.84 36.66 34.25
C SER A 6 7.98 37.77 33.64
N SER A 7 7.02 37.38 32.84
CA SER A 7 5.68 38.00 32.61
C SER A 7 5.15 37.51 31.26
N ALA A 8 3.93 37.27 30.99
CA ALA A 8 2.64 37.11 31.64
C ALA A 8 1.64 36.64 30.57
N ARG A 9 0.80 35.75 30.93
CA ARG A 9 -0.62 35.57 30.64
C ARG A 9 -1.25 36.48 29.57
N SER A 10 -1.96 35.88 28.61
CA SER A 10 -3.23 36.42 28.16
C SER A 10 -4.21 35.29 27.87
N LEU A 11 -5.21 35.21 28.68
CA LEU A 11 -6.51 34.59 28.50
C LEU A 11 -7.38 35.47 27.62
N VAL A 12 -8.47 34.94 27.11
CA VAL A 12 -9.68 35.54 26.51
C VAL A 12 -9.88 34.93 25.10
N SER A 13 -10.99 34.34 24.69
CA SER A 13 -12.38 34.39 25.17
C SER A 13 -13.21 33.33 24.49
N ARG A 14 -14.19 32.86 25.21
CA ARG A 14 -15.32 32.04 24.77
C ARG A 14 -16.16 32.76 23.71
N SER A 15 -16.69 32.05 22.72
CA SER A 15 -17.95 32.42 22.11
C SER A 15 -18.76 31.16 21.83
N SER A 16 -19.77 30.99 22.64
CA SER A 16 -20.93 30.12 22.44
C SER A 16 -21.89 30.80 21.45
N SER A 17 -22.38 30.08 20.48
CA SER A 17 -23.66 30.47 19.83
C SER A 17 -24.52 29.22 19.65
N ARG A 18 -25.56 29.18 20.50
CA ARG A 18 -26.76 28.37 20.36
C ARG A 18 -27.77 29.12 19.45
N SER A 19 -28.40 28.44 18.55
CA SER A 19 -29.78 28.71 18.07
C SER A 19 -30.24 27.46 17.34
N ALA A 20 -31.16 26.70 17.85
CA ALA A 20 -32.60 26.85 17.98
C ALA A 20 -33.35 26.53 16.69
N VAL A 21 -33.93 25.34 16.67
CA VAL A 21 -35.34 24.93 16.45
C VAL A 21 -36.07 25.55 15.24
N ALA A 22 -36.54 24.69 14.37
CA ALA A 22 -37.87 24.82 13.76
C ALA A 22 -38.43 23.44 13.39
N ALA A 23 -39.57 23.17 13.93
CA ALA A 23 -40.46 22.05 13.67
C ALA A 23 -41.31 22.36 12.42
N GLY A 24 -41.73 21.33 11.71
CA GLY A 24 -42.69 21.46 10.59
C GLY A 24 -43.12 20.11 10.06
N LEU A 25 -44.15 19.60 10.60
CA LEU A 25 -45.45 19.08 10.12
C LEU A 25 -45.43 18.04 8.98
N THR A 26 -45.86 16.86 9.36
CA THR A 26 -46.87 15.92 8.79
C THR A 26 -47.30 16.08 7.33
N ALA A 27 -47.09 15.02 6.56
CA ALA A 27 -47.99 14.62 5.49
C ALA A 27 -48.20 13.10 5.53
N LEU A 28 -49.40 12.74 5.91
CA LEU A 28 -50.00 11.41 5.85
C LEU A 28 -50.41 11.13 4.39
N ALA A 29 -49.80 10.13 3.75
CA ALA A 29 -50.24 9.65 2.45
C ALA A 29 -50.50 8.15 2.45
N LEU A 30 -51.72 7.84 2.19
CA LEU A 30 -52.45 6.61 2.01
C LEU A 30 -51.67 5.38 1.54
N ILE A 31 -51.96 4.31 2.23
CA ILE A 31 -51.69 2.90 1.95
C ILE A 31 -52.47 2.49 0.69
N GLY A 32 -51.77 2.31 -0.42
CA GLY A 32 -52.28 1.59 -1.58
C GLY A 32 -51.80 0.15 -1.52
N VAL A 33 -52.72 -0.79 -1.25
CA VAL A 33 -52.45 -2.22 -1.33
C VAL A 33 -52.52 -2.63 -2.79
N PRO A 34 -51.46 -3.13 -3.43
CA PRO A 34 -51.59 -3.77 -4.72
C PRO A 34 -52.10 -5.19 -4.58
N THR A 35 -53.20 -5.46 -5.24
CA THR A 35 -53.86 -6.73 -5.47
C THR A 35 -52.87 -7.74 -6.04
N VAL A 36 -52.78 -8.92 -5.40
CA VAL A 36 -52.03 -10.08 -5.91
C VAL A 36 -52.79 -10.62 -7.13
N ALA A 37 -52.22 -10.44 -8.32
CA ALA A 37 -52.60 -11.20 -9.50
C ALA A 37 -51.81 -12.51 -9.54
N ALA A 38 -52.55 -13.61 -9.62
CA ALA A 38 -52.02 -14.96 -9.70
C ALA A 38 -51.41 -15.21 -11.07
N GLY A 39 -50.23 -15.85 -11.09
CA GLY A 39 -49.84 -16.68 -12.23
C GLY A 39 -48.79 -16.12 -13.19
N ASP A 40 -47.53 -16.02 -12.75
CA ASP A 40 -46.40 -16.08 -13.64
C ASP A 40 -45.58 -17.36 -13.40
N PRO A 41 -45.20 -18.08 -14.44
CA PRO A 41 -44.41 -19.31 -14.30
C PRO A 41 -42.97 -18.93 -13.85
N MET A 42 -42.51 -19.67 -12.87
CA MET A 42 -41.14 -19.61 -12.32
C MET A 42 -40.10 -19.76 -13.45
N PRO A 43 -39.17 -18.81 -13.61
CA PRO A 43 -38.10 -18.96 -14.57
C PRO A 43 -37.15 -20.11 -14.09
N PRO A 44 -36.53 -20.81 -15.06
CA PRO A 44 -35.65 -21.93 -14.73
C PRO A 44 -34.43 -21.44 -13.91
N SER A 45 -33.99 -22.28 -12.99
CA SER A 45 -32.80 -22.11 -12.17
C SER A 45 -31.58 -21.79 -13.02
N GLY A 46 -31.41 -20.54 -13.34
CA GLY A 46 -30.19 -19.97 -13.91
C GLY A 46 -29.24 -19.71 -12.77
N THR A 47 -28.07 -20.32 -12.82
CA THR A 47 -26.91 -20.03 -12.01
C THR A 47 -26.75 -18.51 -11.92
N ALA A 48 -26.97 -17.96 -10.74
CA ALA A 48 -26.75 -16.53 -10.51
C ALA A 48 -25.29 -16.20 -10.89
N PRO A 49 -25.04 -15.21 -11.72
CA PRO A 49 -23.67 -14.79 -11.95
C PRO A 49 -23.09 -14.34 -10.62
N ILE A 50 -21.95 -14.91 -10.27
CA ILE A 50 -21.11 -14.42 -9.18
C ILE A 50 -20.85 -12.97 -9.53
N ARG A 51 -21.55 -12.06 -8.90
CA ARG A 51 -21.20 -10.64 -8.95
C ARG A 51 -19.87 -10.57 -8.21
N ASP A 52 -18.81 -10.37 -8.99
CA ASP A 52 -17.56 -9.92 -8.46
C ASP A 52 -17.87 -8.70 -7.57
N ILE A 53 -17.80 -8.92 -6.26
CA ILE A 53 -17.77 -7.82 -5.30
C ILE A 53 -16.37 -7.25 -5.44
N VAL A 54 -16.17 -6.47 -6.48
CA VAL A 54 -15.05 -5.54 -6.57
C VAL A 54 -15.37 -4.47 -5.53
N ALA A 55 -14.89 -4.70 -4.32
CA ALA A 55 -14.83 -3.63 -3.33
C ALA A 55 -14.13 -2.45 -4.02
N PRO A 56 -14.64 -1.21 -3.88
CA PRO A 56 -13.99 -0.07 -4.51
C PRO A 56 -12.57 0.01 -3.96
N VAL A 57 -11.61 -0.30 -4.83
CA VAL A 57 -10.20 0.00 -4.61
C VAL A 57 -10.18 1.52 -4.46
N ARG A 58 -10.04 1.99 -3.23
CA ARG A 58 -9.80 3.41 -3.00
C ARG A 58 -8.49 3.72 -3.67
N ASP A 59 -8.57 4.54 -4.70
CA ASP A 59 -7.44 4.98 -5.52
C ASP A 59 -6.31 5.46 -4.61
N ILE A 60 -5.35 4.57 -4.41
CA ILE A 60 -4.05 4.99 -3.98
C ILE A 60 -3.34 5.40 -5.25
N VAL A 61 -3.30 6.68 -5.47
CA VAL A 61 -2.36 7.26 -6.42
C VAL A 61 -0.96 7.11 -5.81
N VAL A 62 -0.45 5.86 -5.83
CA VAL A 62 0.96 5.67 -6.07
C VAL A 62 1.10 6.08 -7.54
N PRO A 63 1.91 7.06 -7.91
CA PRO A 63 2.10 7.39 -9.31
C PRO A 63 2.72 6.19 -10.01
N THR A 64 1.86 5.29 -10.47
CA THR A 64 2.21 4.05 -11.17
C THR A 64 2.27 4.27 -12.67
N ALA A 65 1.97 5.49 -13.12
CA ALA A 65 1.89 5.80 -14.54
C ALA A 65 3.17 5.48 -15.33
N ASP A 66 4.35 5.38 -14.66
CA ASP A 66 5.62 5.11 -15.33
C ASP A 66 6.25 3.77 -14.93
N LEU A 67 5.55 2.93 -14.16
CA LEU A 67 6.00 1.61 -13.75
C LEU A 67 5.21 0.50 -14.47
N GLU A 68 4.71 0.74 -15.70
CA GLU A 68 4.00 -0.27 -16.47
C GLU A 68 4.78 -1.59 -16.49
N GLY A 69 4.26 -2.60 -15.81
CA GLY A 69 4.89 -3.91 -15.63
C GLY A 69 5.97 -4.03 -14.55
N ALA A 70 6.38 -2.95 -13.90
CA ALA A 70 7.49 -2.95 -12.93
C ALA A 70 7.06 -3.11 -11.48
N ALA A 71 5.84 -2.70 -11.13
CA ALA A 71 5.30 -2.81 -9.78
C ALA A 71 3.89 -3.40 -9.77
N ARG A 72 3.61 -4.23 -8.77
CA ARG A 72 2.25 -4.65 -8.39
C ARG A 72 2.00 -4.20 -6.97
N VAL A 73 0.83 -3.62 -6.76
CA VAL A 73 0.40 -3.13 -5.45
C VAL A 73 -0.82 -3.94 -5.02
N ASP A 74 -0.68 -4.63 -3.89
CA ASP A 74 -1.78 -5.33 -3.22
C ASP A 74 -2.08 -4.58 -1.92
N GLU A 75 -3.22 -3.99 -1.81
CA GLU A 75 -3.64 -3.25 -0.62
C GLU A 75 -4.75 -3.97 0.14
N SER A 76 -4.62 -3.98 1.46
CA SER A 76 -5.68 -4.32 2.39
C SER A 76 -5.75 -3.25 3.47
N GLU A 77 -6.85 -3.18 4.24
CA GLU A 77 -7.00 -2.24 5.35
C GLU A 77 -5.86 -2.31 6.38
N LYS A 78 -5.12 -3.41 6.42
CA LYS A 78 -4.07 -3.68 7.41
C LYS A 78 -2.65 -3.58 6.86
N GLN A 79 -2.47 -3.61 5.55
CA GLN A 79 -1.13 -3.58 4.96
C GLN A 79 -1.15 -3.17 3.48
N LEU A 80 -0.07 -2.54 3.07
CA LEU A 80 0.26 -2.30 1.67
C LEU A 80 1.43 -3.20 1.27
N LYS A 81 1.27 -3.98 0.22
CA LYS A 81 2.34 -4.83 -0.33
C LYS A 81 2.67 -4.38 -1.75
N VAL A 82 3.92 -4.02 -1.98
CA VAL A 82 4.44 -3.57 -3.28
C VAL A 82 5.48 -4.57 -3.76
N ARG A 83 5.28 -5.16 -4.94
CA ARG A 83 6.27 -6.00 -5.63
C ARG A 83 6.95 -5.19 -6.70
N LEU A 84 8.28 -5.11 -6.63
CA LEU A 84 9.11 -4.39 -7.56
C LEU A 84 9.95 -5.38 -8.38
N SER A 85 9.91 -5.29 -9.71
CA SER A 85 10.73 -6.11 -10.59
C SER A 85 12.21 -5.76 -10.42
N SER A 86 13.05 -6.75 -10.15
CA SER A 86 14.50 -6.53 -10.07
C SER A 86 15.12 -6.09 -11.40
N GLU A 87 14.55 -6.50 -12.53
CA GLU A 87 15.06 -6.11 -13.87
C GLU A 87 14.89 -4.61 -14.14
N VAL A 88 13.81 -4.03 -13.61
CA VAL A 88 13.56 -2.59 -13.70
C VAL A 88 14.47 -1.83 -12.74
N LEU A 89 14.63 -2.34 -11.52
CA LEU A 89 15.41 -1.66 -10.49
C LEU A 89 16.93 -1.72 -10.73
N PHE A 90 17.44 -2.86 -11.23
CA PHE A 90 18.87 -3.16 -11.24
C PHE A 90 19.35 -3.66 -12.60
N PRO A 91 20.62 -3.43 -12.97
CA PRO A 91 21.29 -4.19 -14.03
C PRO A 91 21.39 -5.68 -13.64
N LYS A 92 21.67 -6.52 -14.65
CA LYS A 92 21.92 -7.95 -14.44
C LYS A 92 23.03 -8.15 -13.41
N ASP A 93 22.82 -9.07 -12.49
CA ASP A 93 23.77 -9.45 -11.43
C ASP A 93 24.33 -8.29 -10.60
N SER A 94 23.53 -7.24 -10.42
CA SER A 94 23.90 -6.02 -9.71
C SER A 94 22.85 -5.65 -8.65
N ALA A 95 23.30 -4.94 -7.62
CA ALA A 95 22.47 -4.26 -6.63
C ALA A 95 22.56 -2.72 -6.75
N ARG A 96 23.20 -2.20 -7.80
CA ARG A 96 23.24 -0.77 -8.09
C ARG A 96 21.90 -0.38 -8.74
N LEU A 97 21.20 0.59 -8.19
CA LEU A 97 19.96 1.09 -8.79
C LEU A 97 20.23 1.75 -10.15
N ARG A 98 19.35 1.49 -11.11
CA ARG A 98 19.38 2.14 -12.43
C ARG A 98 19.10 3.64 -12.31
N PRO A 99 19.57 4.47 -13.26
CA PRO A 99 19.18 5.87 -13.34
C PRO A 99 17.64 6.02 -13.35
N GLY A 100 17.11 7.05 -12.71
CA GLY A 100 15.66 7.32 -12.61
C GLY A 100 14.91 6.51 -11.55
N VAL A 101 15.38 5.33 -11.15
CA VAL A 101 14.71 4.50 -10.13
C VAL A 101 14.70 5.17 -8.76
N ARG A 102 15.75 5.93 -8.44
CA ARG A 102 15.86 6.59 -7.13
C ARG A 102 14.70 7.58 -6.90
N GLY A 103 14.35 8.40 -7.89
CA GLY A 103 13.22 9.34 -7.79
C GLY A 103 11.90 8.62 -7.49
N ARG A 104 11.61 7.55 -8.22
CA ARG A 104 10.40 6.74 -8.01
C ARG A 104 10.33 6.08 -6.63
N LEU A 105 11.46 5.61 -6.11
CA LEU A 105 11.51 5.10 -4.74
C LEU A 105 11.33 6.20 -3.69
N THR A 106 11.80 7.43 -3.97
CA THR A 106 11.55 8.59 -3.10
C THR A 106 10.06 8.94 -3.07
N GLU A 107 9.40 9.00 -4.23
CA GLU A 107 7.95 9.20 -4.33
C GLU A 107 7.15 8.11 -3.58
N LEU A 108 7.61 6.85 -3.67
CA LEU A 108 7.04 5.76 -2.88
C LEU A 108 7.19 6.02 -1.38
N ALA A 109 8.37 6.48 -0.93
CA ALA A 109 8.59 6.82 0.48
C ALA A 109 7.65 7.94 0.96
N GLU A 110 7.48 9.00 0.16
CA GLU A 110 6.53 10.07 0.43
C GLU A 110 5.09 9.56 0.50
N GLY A 111 4.72 8.63 -0.40
CA GLY A 111 3.42 7.97 -0.39
C GLY A 111 3.18 7.17 0.88
N LEU A 112 4.20 6.49 1.40
CA LEU A 112 4.14 5.77 2.67
C LEU A 112 4.07 6.72 3.87
N ASP A 113 4.82 7.84 3.83
CA ASP A 113 4.82 8.84 4.91
C ASP A 113 3.45 9.50 5.10
N ARG A 114 2.73 9.75 4.01
CA ARG A 114 1.34 10.24 4.06
C ARG A 114 0.36 9.28 4.74
N ARG A 115 0.71 7.98 4.85
CA ARG A 115 -0.08 6.97 5.56
C ARG A 115 0.20 6.89 7.06
N GLY A 116 1.17 7.67 7.52
CA GLY A 116 1.62 7.71 8.90
C GLY A 116 2.71 6.71 9.25
N PRO A 117 3.13 6.68 10.51
CA PRO A 117 4.19 5.82 10.99
C PRO A 117 3.83 4.33 10.88
N GLY A 118 4.86 3.47 10.79
CA GLY A 118 4.61 2.04 10.64
C GLY A 118 5.85 1.19 10.46
N ARG A 119 5.60 -0.08 10.20
CA ARG A 119 6.65 -1.06 9.94
C ARG A 119 6.83 -1.27 8.44
N VAL A 120 8.04 -1.05 7.95
CA VAL A 120 8.45 -1.31 6.58
C VAL A 120 9.32 -2.57 6.54
N THR A 121 8.86 -3.59 5.85
CA THR A 121 9.62 -4.83 5.63
C THR A 121 10.01 -4.90 4.15
N ILE A 122 11.29 -5.08 3.86
CA ILE A 122 11.83 -5.17 2.50
C ILE A 122 12.56 -6.50 2.36
N VAL A 123 12.13 -7.30 1.40
CA VAL A 123 12.70 -8.64 1.14
C VAL A 123 13.08 -8.75 -0.33
N GLY A 124 14.33 -9.10 -0.59
CA GLY A 124 14.81 -9.39 -1.94
C GLY A 124 14.75 -10.89 -2.24
N TYR A 125 14.47 -11.21 -3.50
CA TYR A 125 14.43 -12.57 -4.04
C TYR A 125 15.19 -12.66 -5.36
N THR A 126 15.65 -13.86 -5.68
CA THR A 126 16.25 -14.23 -6.99
C THR A 126 15.46 -15.38 -7.63
N ASP A 127 15.83 -15.73 -8.84
CA ASP A 127 15.49 -17.01 -9.44
C ASP A 127 16.45 -18.11 -8.97
N ASP A 128 16.35 -19.28 -9.59
CA ASP A 128 17.15 -20.49 -9.34
C ASP A 128 18.44 -20.58 -10.15
N LEU A 129 18.83 -19.50 -10.88
CA LEU A 129 20.04 -19.50 -11.68
C LEU A 129 21.26 -19.13 -10.86
N GLY A 130 22.32 -19.92 -10.97
CA GLY A 130 23.56 -19.74 -10.24
C GLY A 130 23.62 -20.50 -8.92
N THR A 131 24.41 -20.02 -7.95
CA THR A 131 24.50 -20.67 -6.64
C THR A 131 23.55 -20.03 -5.64
N ALA A 132 22.94 -20.84 -4.79
CA ALA A 132 22.04 -20.36 -3.73
C ALA A 132 22.73 -19.32 -2.83
N HIS A 133 24.02 -19.50 -2.54
CA HIS A 133 24.81 -18.54 -1.75
C HIS A 133 24.92 -17.17 -2.43
N HIS A 134 25.25 -17.15 -3.73
CA HIS A 134 25.30 -15.91 -4.51
C HIS A 134 23.93 -15.23 -4.56
N GLY A 135 22.87 -15.97 -4.85
CA GLY A 135 21.49 -15.49 -4.86
C GLY A 135 21.08 -14.86 -3.52
N LEU A 136 21.45 -15.50 -2.41
CA LEU A 136 21.17 -14.97 -1.07
C LEU A 136 21.88 -13.64 -0.81
N ILE A 137 23.16 -13.53 -1.15
CA ILE A 137 23.91 -12.28 -0.99
C ILE A 137 23.35 -11.18 -1.89
N LEU A 138 23.10 -11.48 -3.17
CA LEU A 138 22.58 -10.52 -4.15
C LEU A 138 21.20 -9.99 -3.75
N SER A 139 20.29 -10.87 -3.35
CA SER A 139 18.95 -10.48 -2.90
C SER A 139 19.00 -9.57 -1.68
N ARG A 140 19.87 -9.86 -0.71
CA ARG A 140 20.08 -9.03 0.48
C ARG A 140 20.63 -7.64 0.12
N ARG A 141 21.62 -7.58 -0.78
CA ARG A 141 22.18 -6.30 -1.25
C ARG A 141 21.15 -5.46 -2.01
N ARG A 142 20.29 -6.08 -2.83
CA ARG A 142 19.20 -5.42 -3.54
C ARG A 142 18.16 -4.84 -2.57
N ALA A 143 17.73 -5.62 -1.60
CA ALA A 143 16.81 -5.14 -0.56
C ALA A 143 17.41 -3.97 0.24
N ALA A 144 18.69 -4.04 0.57
CA ALA A 144 19.41 -2.96 1.26
C ALA A 144 19.51 -1.68 0.40
N ALA A 145 19.74 -1.81 -0.91
CA ALA A 145 19.79 -0.66 -1.82
C ALA A 145 18.44 0.06 -1.92
N VAL A 146 17.32 -0.67 -1.95
CA VAL A 146 15.99 -0.07 -1.89
C VAL A 146 15.75 0.60 -0.54
N ALA A 147 16.06 -0.07 0.58
CA ALA A 147 15.92 0.48 1.91
C ALA A 147 16.72 1.78 2.11
N HIS A 148 17.92 1.85 1.53
CA HIS A 148 18.78 3.04 1.61
C HIS A 148 18.14 4.28 0.97
N VAL A 149 17.35 4.11 -0.08
CA VAL A 149 16.63 5.24 -0.72
C VAL A 149 15.36 5.60 0.02
N LEU A 150 14.66 4.63 0.60
CA LEU A 150 13.39 4.88 1.30
C LEU A 150 13.60 5.52 2.69
N ARG A 151 14.68 5.16 3.39
CA ARG A 151 14.93 5.60 4.77
C ARG A 151 14.89 7.12 4.97
N PRO A 152 15.56 7.97 4.14
CA PRO A 152 15.53 9.41 4.37
C PRO A 152 14.14 10.03 4.37
N GLY A 153 13.20 9.48 3.60
CA GLY A 153 11.81 9.93 3.57
C GLY A 153 10.95 9.39 4.73
N LEU A 154 11.45 8.36 5.44
CA LEU A 154 10.73 7.64 6.49
C LEU A 154 11.56 7.56 7.79
N ASP A 155 12.59 8.40 7.93
CA ASP A 155 13.50 8.41 9.08
C ASP A 155 12.93 9.26 10.23
N LYS A 156 11.79 8.78 10.75
CA LYS A 156 11.13 9.31 11.94
C LYS A 156 11.15 8.23 13.02
N ALA A 157 11.15 8.62 14.28
CA ALA A 157 11.24 7.71 15.43
C ALA A 157 10.20 6.57 15.42
N ASP A 158 9.09 6.80 14.74
CA ASP A 158 7.94 5.88 14.72
C ASP A 158 7.95 4.89 13.56
N TYR A 159 8.98 4.91 12.68
CA TYR A 159 9.16 3.93 11.61
C TYR A 159 10.13 2.84 12.02
N SER A 160 9.76 1.60 11.75
CA SER A 160 10.65 0.44 11.91
C SER A 160 10.95 -0.23 10.58
N PHE A 161 12.22 -0.55 10.33
CA PHE A 161 12.66 -1.20 9.10
C PHE A 161 13.18 -2.61 9.36
N ARG A 162 12.67 -3.57 8.58
CA ARG A 162 13.23 -4.91 8.50
C ARG A 162 13.68 -5.18 7.06
N VAL A 163 14.96 -5.49 6.86
CA VAL A 163 15.56 -5.71 5.54
C VAL A 163 16.20 -7.09 5.50
N SER A 164 15.86 -7.90 4.50
CA SER A 164 16.40 -9.23 4.33
C SER A 164 16.51 -9.64 2.86
N GLY A 165 17.29 -10.67 2.58
CA GLY A 165 17.34 -11.38 1.31
C GLY A 165 16.98 -12.83 1.56
N ARG A 166 16.26 -13.45 0.64
CA ARG A 166 15.88 -14.85 0.68
C ARG A 166 16.45 -15.68 -0.47
N GLY A 167 17.17 -15.03 -1.40
CA GLY A 167 17.67 -15.74 -2.59
C GLY A 167 16.53 -16.36 -3.38
N GLU A 168 16.67 -17.62 -3.74
CA GLU A 168 15.70 -18.42 -4.48
C GLU A 168 14.61 -19.05 -3.59
N ALA A 169 14.69 -18.88 -2.26
CA ALA A 169 13.67 -19.39 -1.36
C ALA A 169 12.35 -18.63 -1.56
N ASP A 170 11.22 -19.33 -1.41
CA ASP A 170 9.86 -18.80 -1.56
C ASP A 170 9.62 -18.17 -2.95
N PRO A 171 9.77 -18.90 -4.05
CA PRO A 171 9.49 -18.40 -5.38
C PRO A 171 8.00 -18.03 -5.50
N ALA A 172 7.70 -16.90 -6.15
CA ALA A 172 6.32 -16.47 -6.39
C ALA A 172 5.60 -17.40 -7.40
N VAL A 173 6.36 -17.98 -8.29
CA VAL A 173 5.92 -18.97 -9.30
C VAL A 173 7.04 -20.00 -9.52
N PRO A 174 6.73 -21.24 -10.00
CA PRO A 174 7.76 -22.22 -10.31
C PRO A 174 8.79 -21.69 -11.33
N ASN A 175 10.08 -21.96 -11.15
CA ASN A 175 11.17 -21.51 -12.03
C ASN A 175 11.28 -22.26 -13.38
N THR A 176 10.16 -22.65 -13.97
CA THR A 176 10.09 -23.51 -15.17
C THR A 176 10.34 -22.78 -16.48
N SER A 177 10.29 -21.46 -16.49
CA SER A 177 10.50 -20.62 -17.68
C SER A 177 11.18 -19.31 -17.33
N GLU A 178 11.81 -18.67 -18.34
CA GLU A 178 12.40 -17.35 -18.15
C GLU A 178 11.33 -16.30 -17.75
N LYS A 179 10.12 -16.42 -18.28
CA LYS A 179 8.99 -15.56 -17.86
C LYS A 179 8.73 -15.70 -16.37
N ASN A 180 8.74 -16.90 -15.84
CA ASN A 180 8.55 -17.19 -14.42
C ASN A 180 9.74 -16.70 -13.58
N ARG A 181 10.98 -16.94 -14.04
CA ARG A 181 12.18 -16.44 -13.36
C ARG A 181 12.17 -14.92 -13.21
N LYS A 182 11.71 -14.17 -14.22
CA LYS A 182 11.54 -12.73 -14.15
C LYS A 182 10.60 -12.30 -13.01
N LEU A 183 9.53 -13.06 -12.76
CA LEU A 183 8.60 -12.79 -11.65
C LEU A 183 9.23 -13.12 -10.29
N ASN A 184 10.15 -14.09 -10.25
CA ASN A 184 10.86 -14.45 -9.03
C ASN A 184 11.98 -13.44 -8.69
N ARG A 185 12.65 -12.85 -9.69
CA ARG A 185 13.61 -11.75 -9.51
C ARG A 185 12.90 -10.47 -9.09
N ARG A 186 12.60 -10.34 -7.80
CA ARG A 186 11.79 -9.25 -7.25
C ARG A 186 12.32 -8.71 -5.93
N VAL A 187 11.89 -7.49 -5.58
CA VAL A 187 11.97 -6.96 -4.22
C VAL A 187 10.55 -6.71 -3.74
N GLU A 188 10.18 -7.29 -2.63
CA GLU A 188 8.89 -7.06 -1.99
C GLU A 188 9.05 -6.06 -0.85
N LEU A 189 8.21 -5.03 -0.84
CA LEU A 189 8.04 -4.10 0.25
C LEU A 189 6.68 -4.35 0.87
N THR A 190 6.63 -4.53 2.17
CA THR A 190 5.38 -4.60 2.94
C THR A 190 5.40 -3.49 3.97
N TYR A 191 4.41 -2.60 3.90
CA TYR A 191 4.17 -1.57 4.90
C TYR A 191 2.94 -1.93 5.73
N ARG A 192 3.06 -1.79 7.04
CA ARG A 192 1.96 -1.94 8.00
C ARG A 192 1.92 -0.71 8.89
N PRO A 193 0.82 0.05 8.90
CA PRO A 193 0.68 1.19 9.78
C PRO A 193 0.76 0.76 11.24
N SER A 194 1.38 1.59 12.08
CA SER A 194 1.25 1.49 13.55
C SER A 194 -0.15 1.95 13.92
N ARG A 195 -0.83 1.18 14.74
CA ARG A 195 -2.14 1.58 15.30
C ARG A 195 -1.93 2.55 16.44
#